data_b58ba6ab8b16830ef21182ba782b40a4
#
_entry.id   b58ba6ab8b16830ef21182ba782b40a4
#
_cell.length_a   1.000
_cell.length_b   1.000
_cell.length_c   1.000
_cell.angle_alpha   90.00
_cell.angle_beta   90.00
_cell.angle_gamma   90.00
#
_symmetry.space_group_name_H-M   'P 1'
#
loop_
_entity.id
_entity.type
_entity.pdbx_description
1 polymer ?
#
loop_
_entity_poly.entity_id
_entity_poly.type
_entity_poly.pdbx_seq_one_letter_code
_entity_poly.pdbx_strand_id
1 'polypeptide(L)'
;WTWGEKYIQLRQDPKATIPQKVGMLNGTGWAAYANGDHLFIKRFYSNPDAMFPDFGCNVEIFTNANMLEVESLSPLTTLDPGGTLTHEEEWSLHRGTTMGNSDDDIDQGISSLL
;
A
#
# COMPACT_ATOMS: atom_id res chain seq x y z
N TRP A 1 -13.42 5.61 -3.33
CA TRP A 1 -13.23 4.24 -2.81
C TRP A 1 -13.90 3.23 -3.72
N THR A 2 -13.22 2.12 -4.00
CA THR A 2 -13.81 0.91 -4.58
C THR A 2 -13.47 -0.25 -3.66
N TRP A 3 -14.48 -0.95 -3.20
CA TRP A 3 -14.36 -2.11 -2.31
C TRP A 3 -14.64 -3.37 -3.13
N GLY A 4 -13.60 -4.04 -3.59
CA GLY A 4 -13.68 -5.33 -4.25
C GLY A 4 -13.68 -6.49 -3.26
N GLU A 5 -13.75 -7.72 -3.77
CA GLU A 5 -13.61 -8.93 -2.95
C GLU A 5 -12.14 -9.21 -2.59
N LYS A 6 -11.21 -8.77 -3.46
CA LYS A 6 -9.77 -8.96 -3.31
C LYS A 6 -9.03 -7.66 -3.02
N TYR A 7 -9.46 -6.54 -3.60
CA TYR A 7 -8.73 -5.28 -3.59
C TYR A 7 -9.56 -4.13 -3.04
N ILE A 8 -8.89 -3.29 -2.26
CA ILE A 8 -9.41 -1.98 -1.86
C ILE A 8 -8.66 -0.94 -2.68
N GLN A 9 -9.40 -0.07 -3.36
CA GLN A 9 -8.84 0.98 -4.19
C GLN A 9 -9.20 2.35 -3.63
N LEU A 10 -8.22 3.22 -3.49
CA LEU A 10 -8.39 4.62 -3.14
C LEU A 10 -7.81 5.48 -4.27
N ARG A 11 -8.63 6.35 -4.83
CA ARG A 11 -8.20 7.30 -5.85
C ARG A 11 -8.03 8.68 -5.25
N GLN A 12 -6.88 9.30 -5.52
CA GLN A 12 -6.67 10.70 -5.22
C GLN A 12 -7.64 11.57 -6.05
N ASP A 13 -8.30 12.52 -5.40
CA ASP A 13 -9.22 13.46 -6.04
C ASP A 13 -8.78 14.90 -5.74
N PRO A 14 -8.36 15.67 -6.77
CA PRO A 14 -7.93 17.07 -6.58
C PRO A 14 -9.04 18.01 -6.11
N LYS A 15 -10.29 17.56 -6.11
CA LYS A 15 -11.45 18.31 -5.61
C LYS A 15 -11.87 17.89 -4.20
N ALA A 16 -11.20 16.91 -3.61
CA ALA A 16 -11.50 16.44 -2.26
C ALA A 16 -11.30 17.58 -1.25
N THR A 17 -12.29 17.81 -0.42
CA THR A 17 -12.24 18.80 0.67
C THR A 17 -11.85 18.19 2.02
N ILE A 18 -11.88 16.86 2.11
CA ILE A 18 -11.60 16.10 3.32
C ILE A 18 -10.54 15.04 2.99
N PRO A 19 -9.45 14.95 3.77
CA PRO A 19 -8.49 13.86 3.64
C PRO A 19 -9.14 12.50 3.88
N GLN A 20 -8.56 11.46 3.29
CA GLN A 20 -8.99 10.07 3.45
C GLN A 20 -7.80 9.23 3.86
N LYS A 21 -8.01 8.29 4.76
CA LYS A 21 -6.98 7.33 5.16
C LYS A 21 -7.62 5.95 5.36
N VAL A 22 -6.88 4.91 5.00
CA VAL A 22 -7.18 3.52 5.35
C VAL A 22 -5.91 2.85 5.83
N GLY A 23 -6.02 2.08 6.90
CA GLY A 23 -4.98 1.19 7.39
C GLY A 23 -5.51 -0.23 7.44
N MET A 24 -4.64 -1.21 7.23
CA MET A 24 -5.00 -2.62 7.31
C MET A 24 -3.79 -3.50 7.64
N LEU A 25 -4.07 -4.69 8.16
CA LEU A 25 -3.10 -5.77 8.19
C LEU A 25 -3.15 -6.49 6.84
N ASN A 26 -2.19 -6.17 5.98
CA ASN A 26 -2.06 -6.76 4.65
C ASN A 26 -1.16 -7.99 4.72
N GLY A 27 -1.75 -9.18 4.58
CA GLY A 27 -1.04 -10.45 4.63
C GLY A 27 -0.24 -10.78 3.37
N THR A 28 -0.49 -10.09 2.26
CA THR A 28 0.20 -10.34 0.98
C THR A 28 1.54 -9.60 0.87
N GLY A 29 1.78 -8.60 1.72
CA GLY A 29 3.04 -7.87 1.80
C GLY A 29 3.32 -6.95 0.62
N TRP A 30 2.30 -6.40 -0.03
CA TRP A 30 2.48 -5.42 -1.09
C TRP A 30 1.33 -4.41 -1.17
N ALA A 31 1.66 -3.26 -1.72
CA ALA A 31 0.71 -2.24 -2.15
C ALA A 31 1.16 -1.64 -3.49
N ALA A 32 0.23 -1.10 -4.25
CA ALA A 32 0.54 -0.55 -5.57
C ALA A 32 -0.15 0.79 -5.83
N TYR A 33 0.46 1.60 -6.69
CA TYR A 33 -0.09 2.87 -7.14
C TYR A 33 -0.01 2.95 -8.67
N ALA A 34 -1.16 3.11 -9.31
CA ALA A 34 -1.27 3.29 -10.75
C ALA A 34 -1.50 4.75 -11.11
N ASN A 35 -0.73 5.27 -12.06
CA ASN A 35 -0.87 6.63 -12.57
C ASN A 35 -0.61 6.66 -14.08
N GLY A 36 -1.67 6.87 -14.87
CA GLY A 36 -1.61 6.77 -16.31
C GLY A 36 -1.20 5.38 -16.77
N ASP A 37 -0.09 5.28 -17.50
CA ASP A 37 0.49 4.02 -17.98
C ASP A 37 1.63 3.49 -17.06
N HIS A 38 1.78 4.05 -15.87
CA HIS A 38 2.79 3.64 -14.91
C HIS A 38 2.15 2.93 -13.72
N LEU A 39 2.83 1.90 -13.24
CA LEU A 39 2.48 1.15 -12.04
C LEU A 39 3.70 1.10 -11.12
N PHE A 40 3.56 1.65 -9.93
CA PHE A 40 4.50 1.49 -8.82
C PHE A 40 4.01 0.34 -7.93
N ILE A 41 4.91 -0.56 -7.57
CA ILE A 41 4.65 -1.63 -6.61
C ILE A 41 5.66 -1.50 -5.47
N LYS A 42 5.16 -1.47 -4.25
CA LYS A 42 5.93 -1.53 -3.02
C LYS A 42 5.69 -2.90 -2.37
N ARG A 43 6.76 -3.65 -2.10
CA ARG A 43 6.73 -4.86 -1.28
C ARG A 43 7.34 -4.57 0.08
N PHE A 44 6.81 -5.18 1.10
CA PHE A 44 7.24 -4.99 2.48
C PHE A 44 7.02 -6.26 3.30
N TYR A 45 7.70 -6.32 4.44
CA TYR A 45 7.55 -7.44 5.36
C TYR A 45 6.11 -7.54 5.86
N SER A 46 5.56 -8.74 5.79
CA SER A 46 4.25 -9.05 6.34
C SER A 46 4.33 -10.32 7.19
N ASN A 47 3.98 -10.18 8.46
CA ASN A 47 3.82 -11.28 9.40
C ASN A 47 2.54 -11.04 10.22
N PRO A 48 1.48 -11.81 9.99
CA PRO A 48 0.21 -11.59 10.69
C PRO A 48 0.29 -11.83 12.20
N ASP A 49 1.32 -12.53 12.68
CA ASP A 49 1.53 -12.80 14.11
C ASP A 49 2.33 -11.69 14.82
N ALA A 50 2.86 -10.71 14.07
CA ALA A 50 3.58 -9.58 14.64
C ALA A 50 2.60 -8.49 15.13
N MET A 51 3.01 -7.76 16.16
CA MET A 51 2.27 -6.57 16.58
C MET A 51 2.71 -5.36 15.75
N PHE A 52 1.76 -4.70 15.14
CA PHE A 52 1.98 -3.48 14.38
C PHE A 52 1.37 -2.26 15.10
N PRO A 53 1.86 -1.03 14.82
CA PRO A 53 1.24 0.20 15.32
C PRO A 53 -0.14 0.43 14.71
N ASP A 54 -0.77 1.55 15.04
CA ASP A 54 -2.00 2.05 14.43
C ASP A 54 -3.10 0.98 14.29
N PHE A 55 -3.46 0.39 15.45
CA PHE A 55 -4.48 -0.67 15.57
C PHE A 55 -4.12 -1.98 14.85
N GLY A 56 -2.83 -2.23 14.61
CA GLY A 56 -2.33 -3.46 13.98
C GLY A 56 -2.19 -3.36 12.46
N CYS A 57 -2.01 -2.17 11.92
CA CYS A 57 -1.82 -1.95 10.48
C CYS A 57 -0.35 -2.10 10.09
N ASN A 58 -0.06 -2.84 9.02
CA ASN A 58 1.27 -2.89 8.39
C ASN A 58 1.31 -2.12 7.05
N VAL A 59 0.19 -1.66 6.56
CA VAL A 59 0.07 -0.76 5.41
C VAL A 59 -1.00 0.29 5.66
N GLU A 60 -0.70 1.52 5.24
CA GLU A 60 -1.63 2.63 5.30
C GLU A 60 -1.58 3.42 4.00
N ILE A 61 -2.74 3.86 3.54
CA ILE A 61 -2.88 4.74 2.38
C ILE A 61 -3.56 6.02 2.84
N PHE A 62 -2.91 7.14 2.58
CA PHE A 62 -3.47 8.47 2.84
C PHE A 62 -3.61 9.24 1.53
N THR A 63 -4.65 10.03 1.40
CA THR A 63 -4.79 10.98 0.30
C THR A 63 -5.56 12.23 0.70
N ASN A 64 -5.21 13.31 0.05
CA ASN A 64 -5.94 14.58 0.06
C ASN A 64 -6.00 15.17 -1.36
N ALA A 65 -6.41 16.43 -1.51
CA ALA A 65 -6.51 17.08 -2.82
C ALA A 65 -5.18 17.18 -3.57
N ASN A 66 -4.03 17.08 -2.89
CA ASN A 66 -2.71 17.37 -3.47
C ASN A 66 -1.81 16.14 -3.61
N MET A 67 -2.05 15.09 -2.83
CA MET A 67 -1.12 13.95 -2.71
C MET A 67 -1.81 12.65 -2.36
N LEU A 68 -1.09 11.55 -2.59
CA LEU A 68 -1.40 10.22 -2.10
C LEU A 68 -0.11 9.62 -1.54
N GLU A 69 -0.20 9.02 -0.36
CA GLU A 69 0.88 8.33 0.32
C GLU A 69 0.59 6.82 0.34
N VAL A 70 1.62 6.03 0.09
CA VAL A 70 1.61 4.57 0.24
C VAL A 70 2.64 4.24 1.32
N GLU A 71 2.15 3.95 2.51
CA GLU A 71 2.98 3.76 3.70
C GLU A 71 3.05 2.27 4.05
N SER A 72 4.22 1.79 4.45
CA SER A 72 4.37 0.50 5.12
C SER A 72 4.94 0.69 6.52
N LEU A 73 4.51 -0.13 7.46
CA LEU A 73 4.90 -0.02 8.85
C LEU A 73 5.65 -1.28 9.29
N SER A 74 6.74 -1.08 10.06
CA SER A 74 7.44 -2.18 10.70
C SER A 74 6.69 -2.67 11.93
N PRO A 75 6.90 -3.93 12.36
CA PRO A 75 6.41 -4.39 13.66
C PRO A 75 6.94 -3.52 14.80
N LEU A 76 6.12 -3.38 15.84
CA LEU A 76 6.54 -2.75 17.08
C LEU A 76 7.72 -3.53 17.69
N THR A 77 8.80 -2.83 17.94
CA THR A 77 10.04 -3.41 18.47
C THR A 77 10.57 -2.56 19.62
N THR A 78 10.86 -3.18 20.76
CA THR A 78 11.57 -2.51 21.84
C THR A 78 13.05 -2.43 21.50
N LEU A 79 13.62 -1.25 21.55
CA LEU A 79 15.06 -1.02 21.34
C LEU A 79 15.73 -0.60 22.64
N ASP A 80 16.86 -1.22 22.94
CA ASP A 80 17.76 -0.73 23.98
C ASP A 80 18.43 0.58 23.55
N PRO A 81 18.95 1.41 24.47
CA PRO A 81 19.71 2.60 24.12
C PRO A 81 20.87 2.28 23.18
N GLY A 82 20.89 2.91 22.01
CA GLY A 82 21.87 2.64 20.95
C GLY A 82 21.51 1.47 20.03
N GLY A 83 20.38 0.80 20.25
CA GLY A 83 19.85 -0.24 19.35
C GLY A 83 19.37 0.35 18.02
N THR A 84 19.28 -0.51 17.01
CA THR A 84 18.80 -0.15 15.67
C THR A 84 17.71 -1.10 15.21
N LEU A 85 16.78 -0.57 14.41
CA LEU A 85 15.76 -1.34 13.70
C LEU A 85 15.90 -1.05 12.21
N THR A 86 15.82 -2.08 11.38
CA THR A 86 15.79 -1.94 9.93
C THR A 86 14.38 -2.29 9.43
N HIS A 87 13.81 -1.41 8.62
CA HIS A 87 12.59 -1.66 7.87
C HIS A 87 12.92 -1.65 6.38
N GLU A 88 12.72 -2.77 5.72
CA GLU A 88 13.09 -2.95 4.33
C GLU A 88 11.84 -2.91 3.43
N GLU A 89 11.95 -2.18 2.32
CA GLU A 89 10.96 -2.13 1.27
C GLU A 89 11.63 -2.41 -0.08
N GLU A 90 10.96 -3.17 -0.94
CA GLU A 90 11.35 -3.33 -2.33
C GLU A 90 10.39 -2.51 -3.22
N TRP A 91 10.94 -1.66 -4.05
CA TRP A 91 10.19 -0.83 -4.98
C TRP A 91 10.44 -1.23 -6.41
N SER A 92 9.37 -1.37 -7.19
CA SER A 92 9.46 -1.56 -8.63
C SER A 92 8.54 -0.58 -9.35
N LEU A 93 8.99 -0.12 -10.53
CA LEU A 93 8.24 0.79 -11.39
C LEU A 93 8.12 0.18 -12.78
N HIS A 94 6.89 0.05 -13.25
CA HIS A 94 6.56 -0.54 -14.53
C HIS A 94 5.88 0.50 -15.41
N ARG A 95 6.13 0.42 -16.73
CA ARG A 95 5.50 1.27 -17.74
C ARG A 95 4.70 0.42 -18.73
N GLY A 96 3.66 1.03 -19.30
CA GLY A 96 2.78 0.35 -20.25
C GLY A 96 1.75 -0.55 -19.58
N THR A 97 1.54 -0.37 -18.26
CA THR A 97 0.54 -1.10 -17.48
C THR A 97 -0.68 -0.23 -17.27
N THR A 98 -1.81 -0.65 -17.81
CA THR A 98 -3.09 0.02 -17.55
C THR A 98 -3.88 -0.80 -16.55
N MET A 99 -4.26 -0.17 -15.46
CA MET A 99 -5.06 -0.80 -14.41
C MET A 99 -6.53 -0.44 -14.59
N GLY A 100 -7.39 -1.46 -14.67
CA GLY A 100 -8.84 -1.28 -14.60
C GLY A 100 -9.33 -1.15 -13.15
N ASN A 101 -10.65 -1.15 -12.99
CA ASN A 101 -11.26 -0.93 -11.66
C ASN A 101 -11.90 -2.19 -11.05
N SER A 102 -11.97 -3.30 -11.80
CA SER A 102 -12.43 -4.58 -11.25
C SER A 102 -11.25 -5.39 -10.66
N ASP A 103 -11.57 -6.32 -9.77
CA ASP A 103 -10.58 -7.24 -9.22
C ASP A 103 -9.88 -8.06 -10.32
N ASP A 104 -10.63 -8.47 -11.36
CA ASP A 104 -10.08 -9.21 -12.50
C ASP A 104 -9.14 -8.36 -13.35
N ASP A 105 -9.45 -7.09 -13.58
CA ASP A 105 -8.56 -6.16 -14.29
C ASP A 105 -7.26 -5.95 -13.53
N ILE A 106 -7.35 -5.84 -12.19
CA ILE A 106 -6.17 -5.69 -11.33
C ILE A 106 -5.34 -6.97 -11.36
N ASP A 107 -5.96 -8.13 -11.22
CA ASP A 107 -5.27 -9.43 -11.32
C ASP A 107 -4.51 -9.55 -12.65
N GLN A 108 -5.14 -9.23 -13.77
CA GLN A 108 -4.49 -9.27 -15.09
C GLN A 108 -3.32 -8.29 -15.21
N GLY A 109 -3.46 -7.10 -14.63
CA GLY A 109 -2.44 -6.06 -14.73
C GLY A 109 -1.22 -6.27 -13.80
N ILE A 110 -1.38 -6.98 -12.69
CA ILE A 110 -0.34 -7.03 -11.65
C ILE A 110 0.23 -8.43 -11.39
N SER A 111 -0.51 -9.52 -11.67
CA SER A 111 -0.10 -10.88 -11.26
C SER A 111 1.26 -11.32 -11.79
N SER A 112 1.64 -10.88 -12.99
CA SER A 112 2.95 -11.20 -13.58
C SER A 112 4.09 -10.35 -13.03
N LEU A 113 3.78 -9.33 -12.23
CA LEU A 113 4.72 -8.36 -11.67
C LEU A 113 4.95 -8.57 -10.17
N LEU A 114 4.11 -9.39 -9.54
CA LEU A 114 4.22 -9.82 -8.14
C LEU A 114 5.05 -11.09 -8.03
#